data_5f36965b2da51264d589ad30ea64e861
#
_entry.id   5f36965b2da51264d589ad30ea64e861
#
_cell.length_a   1.000
_cell.length_b   1.000
_cell.length_c   1.000
_cell.angle_alpha   90.00
_cell.angle_beta   90.00
_cell.angle_gamma   90.00
#
_symmetry.space_group_name_H-M   'P 1'
#
loop_
_entity.id
_entity.type
_entity.pdbx_description
1 polymer ?
#
loop_
_entity_poly.entity_id
_entity_poly.type
_entity_poly.pdbx_seq_one_letter_code
_entity_poly.pdbx_strand_id
1 'polypeptide(L)'
;MKTKHIIAFGIALMGLTAKAETYMLTLQESIELAKEKSYTMRNLQEDLKIAEYNLKSATSSLKTHIDFSLTMPEFNQTVRTWDDTTGVSFYSVKRMDYGGMITVNQLLITNGNIYWETSLNSYDDLYNKDRSATFNTRLRLRQPIDALYGYNAIRSSLKSARLDYERTNKSLRREELNL
;
A
#
# COMPACT_ATOMS: atom_id res chain seq x y z
N MET A 1 30.78 -65.36 19.42
CA MET A 1 29.57 -64.61 19.06
C MET A 1 29.91 -63.23 18.44
N LYS A 2 30.72 -63.15 17.36
CA LYS A 2 31.09 -61.82 16.75
C LYS A 2 31.00 -61.76 15.22
N THR A 3 30.42 -62.76 14.55
CA THR A 3 30.38 -62.81 13.07
C THR A 3 29.00 -62.58 12.44
N LYS A 4 27.94 -62.35 13.25
CA LYS A 4 26.58 -62.16 12.72
C LYS A 4 26.21 -60.72 12.38
N HIS A 5 27.00 -59.72 12.79
CA HIS A 5 26.68 -58.30 12.54
C HIS A 5 27.32 -57.70 11.28
N ILE A 6 28.26 -58.39 10.66
CA ILE A 6 28.96 -57.91 9.46
C ILE A 6 28.16 -58.19 8.20
N ILE A 7 27.33 -59.26 8.20
CA ILE A 7 26.51 -59.62 7.03
C ILE A 7 25.28 -58.72 6.89
N ALA A 8 24.73 -58.17 7.99
CA ALA A 8 23.57 -57.28 7.97
C ALA A 8 23.90 -55.88 7.42
N PHE A 9 25.15 -55.43 7.53
CA PHE A 9 25.57 -54.10 7.02
C PHE A 9 25.81 -54.09 5.49
N GLY A 10 26.15 -55.26 4.90
CA GLY A 10 26.41 -55.40 3.47
C GLY A 10 25.13 -55.38 2.61
N ILE A 11 23.97 -55.77 3.17
CA ILE A 11 22.68 -55.85 2.41
C ILE A 11 21.98 -54.48 2.36
N ALA A 12 22.26 -53.58 3.32
CA ALA A 12 21.65 -52.23 3.33
C ALA A 12 22.24 -51.28 2.26
N LEU A 13 23.41 -51.62 1.68
CA LEU A 13 24.09 -50.76 0.69
C LEU A 13 23.72 -51.05 -0.76
N MET A 14 22.92 -52.09 -1.05
CA MET A 14 22.52 -52.45 -2.41
C MET A 14 21.14 -51.93 -2.85
N GLY A 15 20.43 -51.17 -2.00
CA GLY A 15 19.08 -50.70 -2.26
C GLY A 15 18.94 -49.33 -2.93
N LEU A 16 20.03 -48.61 -3.21
CA LEU A 16 20.01 -47.30 -3.86
C LEU A 16 20.33 -47.41 -5.36
N THR A 17 19.56 -48.18 -6.12
CA THR A 17 19.52 -47.98 -7.56
C THR A 17 18.71 -46.72 -7.84
N ALA A 18 19.39 -45.57 -7.94
CA ALA A 18 18.80 -44.37 -8.50
C ALA A 18 18.37 -44.69 -9.95
N LYS A 19 17.08 -44.83 -10.18
CA LYS A 19 16.54 -44.85 -11.53
C LYS A 19 16.83 -43.47 -12.14
N ALA A 20 17.85 -43.38 -12.96
CA ALA A 20 18.05 -42.26 -13.84
C ALA A 20 16.96 -42.34 -14.92
N GLU A 21 15.90 -41.59 -14.78
CA GLU A 21 14.96 -41.42 -15.87
C GLU A 21 15.64 -40.57 -16.93
N THR A 22 15.89 -41.17 -18.06
CA THR A 22 16.42 -40.46 -19.23
C THR A 22 15.25 -39.78 -19.94
N TYR A 23 15.09 -38.49 -19.74
CA TYR A 23 14.12 -37.70 -20.47
C TYR A 23 14.68 -37.35 -21.84
N MET A 24 14.03 -37.84 -22.90
CA MET A 24 14.29 -37.41 -24.28
C MET A 24 13.51 -36.11 -24.48
N LEU A 25 14.18 -34.96 -24.30
CA LEU A 25 13.60 -33.65 -24.52
C LEU A 25 13.67 -33.29 -26.00
N THR A 26 12.57 -32.86 -26.58
CA THR A 26 12.56 -32.18 -27.87
C THR A 26 13.21 -30.79 -27.72
N LEU A 27 13.66 -30.18 -28.82
CA LEU A 27 14.21 -28.83 -28.80
C LEU A 27 13.24 -27.83 -28.14
N GLN A 28 11.96 -27.95 -28.43
CA GLN A 28 10.92 -27.07 -27.87
C GLN A 28 10.78 -27.25 -26.35
N GLU A 29 10.69 -28.48 -25.89
CA GLU A 29 10.64 -28.80 -24.46
C GLU A 29 11.89 -28.33 -23.70
N SER A 30 13.06 -28.43 -24.34
CA SER A 30 14.32 -27.93 -23.77
C SER A 30 14.31 -26.41 -23.58
N ILE A 31 13.78 -25.67 -24.56
CA ILE A 31 13.64 -24.21 -24.48
C ILE A 31 12.64 -23.82 -23.38
N GLU A 32 11.50 -24.51 -23.30
CA GLU A 32 10.48 -24.23 -22.28
C GLU A 32 11.04 -24.53 -20.87
N LEU A 33 11.73 -25.64 -20.70
CA LEU A 33 12.38 -26.00 -19.46
C LEU A 33 13.49 -24.99 -19.06
N ALA A 34 14.28 -24.54 -20.04
CA ALA A 34 15.29 -23.51 -19.81
C ALA A 34 14.65 -22.19 -19.37
N LYS A 35 13.55 -21.77 -19.99
CA LYS A 35 12.76 -20.57 -19.60
C LYS A 35 12.23 -20.70 -18.18
N GLU A 36 11.68 -21.86 -17.82
CA GLU A 36 11.10 -22.10 -16.48
C GLU A 36 12.15 -22.18 -15.38
N LYS A 37 13.28 -22.88 -15.65
CA LYS A 37 14.31 -23.14 -14.64
C LYS A 37 15.45 -22.12 -14.62
N SER A 38 15.56 -21.24 -15.61
CA SER A 38 16.59 -20.21 -15.62
C SER A 38 16.39 -19.21 -14.48
N TYR A 39 17.40 -19.09 -13.64
CA TYR A 39 17.41 -18.09 -12.57
C TYR A 39 17.33 -16.67 -13.11
N THR A 40 18.01 -16.38 -14.20
CA THR A 40 17.98 -15.07 -14.89
C THR A 40 16.58 -14.75 -15.40
N MET A 41 15.91 -15.72 -16.05
CA MET A 41 14.55 -15.53 -16.52
C MET A 41 13.55 -15.27 -15.40
N ARG A 42 13.66 -16.02 -14.31
CA ARG A 42 12.82 -15.81 -13.14
C ARG A 42 13.02 -14.42 -12.52
N ASN A 43 14.27 -13.99 -12.39
CA ASN A 43 14.56 -12.64 -11.89
C ASN A 43 13.98 -11.57 -12.80
N LEU A 44 14.17 -11.67 -14.12
CA LEU A 44 13.60 -10.70 -15.07
C LEU A 44 12.06 -10.68 -15.06
N GLN A 45 11.42 -11.83 -14.85
CA GLN A 45 9.97 -11.88 -14.67
C GLN A 45 9.51 -11.18 -13.39
N GLU A 46 10.24 -11.37 -12.27
CA GLU A 46 9.94 -10.66 -11.04
C GLU A 46 10.24 -9.14 -11.16
N ASP A 47 11.33 -8.78 -11.84
CA ASP A 47 11.64 -7.37 -12.12
C ASP A 47 10.55 -6.71 -12.98
N LEU A 48 10.01 -7.43 -13.95
CA LEU A 48 8.88 -6.95 -14.75
C LEU A 48 7.63 -6.73 -13.90
N LYS A 49 7.32 -7.64 -12.99
CA LYS A 49 6.21 -7.46 -12.04
C LYS A 49 6.43 -6.25 -11.14
N ILE A 50 7.65 -6.06 -10.65
CA ILE A 50 8.00 -4.89 -9.83
C ILE A 50 7.79 -3.61 -10.63
N ALA A 51 8.28 -3.55 -11.87
CA ALA A 51 8.10 -2.40 -12.74
C ALA A 51 6.63 -2.13 -13.08
N GLU A 52 5.84 -3.19 -13.30
CA GLU A 52 4.38 -3.10 -13.50
C GLU A 52 3.67 -2.52 -12.27
N TYR A 53 4.00 -3.03 -11.07
CA TYR A 53 3.42 -2.51 -9.83
C TYR A 53 3.83 -1.06 -9.56
N ASN A 54 5.07 -0.68 -9.89
CA ASN A 54 5.53 0.71 -9.77
C ASN A 54 4.75 1.63 -10.72
N LEU A 55 4.52 1.21 -11.96
CA LEU A 55 3.69 1.96 -12.91
C LEU A 55 2.23 2.05 -12.42
N LYS A 56 1.69 0.95 -11.91
CA LYS A 56 0.33 0.92 -11.33
C LYS A 56 0.22 1.82 -10.09
N SER A 57 1.24 1.85 -9.24
CA SER A 57 1.32 2.73 -8.09
C SER A 57 1.36 4.20 -8.52
N ALA A 58 2.23 4.55 -9.48
CA ALA A 58 2.33 5.91 -10.01
C ALA A 58 1.02 6.39 -10.68
N THR A 59 0.30 5.50 -11.38
CA THR A 59 -1.02 5.83 -11.95
C THR A 59 -2.11 5.88 -10.90
N SER A 60 -2.03 5.02 -9.87
CA SER A 60 -3.02 4.99 -8.79
C SER A 60 -2.97 6.23 -7.91
N SER A 61 -1.79 6.85 -7.77
CA SER A 61 -1.66 8.12 -7.02
C SER A 61 -2.45 9.28 -7.65
N LEU A 62 -2.78 9.18 -8.94
CA LEU A 62 -3.62 10.15 -9.65
C LEU A 62 -5.14 9.88 -9.52
N LYS A 63 -5.52 8.78 -8.89
CA LYS A 63 -6.94 8.50 -8.64
C LYS A 63 -7.45 9.33 -7.48
N THR A 64 -8.73 9.56 -7.49
CA THR A 64 -9.42 10.20 -6.36
C THR A 64 -9.31 9.33 -5.11
N HIS A 65 -8.84 9.91 -4.02
CA HIS A 65 -8.82 9.28 -2.71
C HIS A 65 -9.97 9.85 -1.87
N ILE A 66 -10.75 8.96 -1.31
CA ILE A 66 -11.88 9.33 -0.44
C ILE A 66 -11.64 8.66 0.90
N ASP A 67 -11.53 9.48 1.93
CA ASP A 67 -11.38 9.04 3.31
C ASP A 67 -12.64 9.39 4.08
N PHE A 68 -13.13 8.43 4.83
CA PHE A 68 -14.24 8.61 5.76
C PHE A 68 -13.71 8.35 7.18
N SER A 69 -13.89 9.31 8.06
CA SER A 69 -13.58 9.15 9.48
C SER A 69 -14.83 9.40 10.32
N LEU A 70 -15.02 8.58 11.32
CA LEU A 70 -16.09 8.69 12.29
C LEU A 70 -15.48 8.82 13.68
N THR A 71 -15.82 9.91 14.36
CA THR A 71 -15.49 10.08 15.78
C THR A 71 -16.61 9.44 16.59
N MET A 72 -16.27 8.35 17.26
CA MET A 72 -17.22 7.67 18.17
C MET A 72 -17.53 8.59 19.35
N PRO A 73 -18.70 8.44 19.98
CA PRO A 73 -19.04 9.23 21.14
C PRO A 73 -17.95 9.19 22.21
N GLU A 74 -17.37 10.35 22.49
CA GLU A 74 -16.35 10.54 23.51
C GLU A 74 -16.95 11.30 24.68
N PHE A 75 -16.90 10.71 25.86
CA PHE A 75 -17.40 11.32 27.07
C PHE A 75 -16.28 12.06 27.80
N ASN A 76 -16.43 13.38 27.94
CA ASN A 76 -15.50 14.24 28.63
C ASN A 76 -16.16 14.82 29.88
N GLN A 77 -15.53 14.62 31.04
CA GLN A 77 -15.92 15.25 32.28
C GLN A 77 -14.76 16.10 32.81
N THR A 78 -14.99 17.39 32.92
CA THR A 78 -13.98 18.35 33.40
C THR A 78 -14.57 19.19 34.50
N VAL A 79 -13.79 19.41 35.58
CA VAL A 79 -14.16 20.37 36.63
C VAL A 79 -13.50 21.70 36.27
N ARG A 80 -14.29 22.75 36.19
CA ARG A 80 -13.83 24.11 35.94
C ARG A 80 -14.07 24.97 37.20
N THR A 81 -13.23 25.96 37.36
CA THR A 81 -13.38 26.99 38.41
C THR A 81 -14.06 28.20 37.81
N TRP A 82 -14.98 28.76 38.58
CA TRP A 82 -15.56 30.08 38.35
C TRP A 82 -15.08 30.96 39.50
N ASP A 83 -14.39 32.06 39.16
CA ASP A 83 -13.88 33.02 40.11
C ASP A 83 -14.78 34.26 40.02
N ASP A 84 -15.48 34.58 41.11
CA ASP A 84 -16.36 35.73 41.24
C ASP A 84 -15.96 36.52 42.47
N THR A 85 -16.46 37.75 42.61
CA THR A 85 -16.23 38.64 43.77
C THR A 85 -16.57 38.01 45.14
N THR A 86 -17.34 36.92 45.12
CA THR A 86 -17.75 36.17 46.33
C THR A 86 -16.88 34.94 46.62
N GLY A 87 -15.93 34.60 45.75
CA GLY A 87 -15.01 33.47 45.92
C GLY A 87 -14.97 32.52 44.71
N VAL A 88 -14.15 31.45 44.84
CA VAL A 88 -13.98 30.43 43.83
C VAL A 88 -15.04 29.34 43.97
N SER A 89 -15.84 29.14 42.99
CA SER A 89 -16.77 28.00 42.89
C SER A 89 -16.34 27.00 41.83
N PHE A 90 -16.65 25.72 42.06
CA PHE A 90 -16.33 24.63 41.14
C PHE A 90 -17.61 24.11 40.48
N TYR A 91 -17.54 23.89 39.17
CA TYR A 91 -18.65 23.26 38.45
C TYR A 91 -18.12 22.16 37.52
N SER A 92 -18.91 21.13 37.39
CA SER A 92 -18.55 20.00 36.51
C SER A 92 -19.20 20.21 35.15
N VAL A 93 -18.38 20.19 34.08
CA VAL A 93 -18.82 20.13 32.69
C VAL A 93 -18.79 18.68 32.24
N LYS A 94 -19.94 18.18 31.81
CA LYS A 94 -20.07 16.83 31.23
C LYS A 94 -20.49 16.98 29.77
N ARG A 95 -19.63 16.55 28.89
CA ARG A 95 -19.82 16.73 27.45
C ARG A 95 -19.62 15.42 26.75
N MET A 96 -20.48 15.16 25.75
CA MET A 96 -20.33 14.06 24.81
C MET A 96 -20.07 14.65 23.43
N ASP A 97 -18.93 14.31 22.85
CA ASP A 97 -18.50 14.74 21.52
C ASP A 97 -18.63 13.59 20.52
N TYR A 98 -19.17 13.86 19.35
CA TYR A 98 -19.25 12.89 18.24
C TYR A 98 -19.27 13.62 16.90
N GLY A 99 -18.83 12.93 15.86
CA GLY A 99 -18.75 13.56 14.55
C GLY A 99 -18.37 12.63 13.44
N GLY A 100 -18.33 13.18 12.25
CA GLY A 100 -17.87 12.47 11.06
C GLY A 100 -17.25 13.44 10.07
N MET A 101 -16.31 12.94 9.29
CA MET A 101 -15.63 13.72 8.28
C MET A 101 -15.45 12.88 7.00
N ILE A 102 -15.75 13.51 5.87
CA ILE A 102 -15.45 12.97 4.54
C ILE A 102 -14.43 13.89 3.90
N THR A 103 -13.34 13.30 3.46
CA THR A 103 -12.29 14.01 2.72
C THR A 103 -12.14 13.40 1.35
N VAL A 104 -12.21 14.23 0.31
CA VAL A 104 -11.92 13.85 -1.07
C VAL A 104 -10.68 14.59 -1.52
N ASN A 105 -9.66 13.82 -1.91
CA ASN A 105 -8.39 14.33 -2.38
C ASN A 105 -8.13 13.87 -3.81
N GLN A 106 -7.97 14.81 -4.74
CA GLN A 106 -7.67 14.54 -6.13
C GLN A 106 -6.37 15.22 -6.53
N LEU A 107 -5.34 14.40 -6.76
CA LEU A 107 -4.09 14.86 -7.30
C LEU A 107 -4.21 15.08 -8.82
N LEU A 108 -3.75 16.24 -9.29
CA LEU A 108 -3.78 16.59 -10.71
C LEU A 108 -2.43 16.27 -11.36
N ILE A 109 -2.46 15.88 -12.62
CA ILE A 109 -1.25 15.63 -13.42
C ILE A 109 -0.35 16.88 -13.55
N THR A 110 -0.90 18.05 -13.26
CA THR A 110 -0.19 19.34 -13.22
C THR A 110 0.53 19.59 -11.89
N ASN A 111 0.64 18.58 -11.01
CA ASN A 111 1.15 18.71 -9.65
C ASN A 111 0.28 19.62 -8.75
N GLY A 112 -0.95 19.87 -9.17
CA GLY A 112 -1.98 20.53 -8.37
C GLY A 112 -2.75 19.52 -7.52
N ASN A 113 -3.59 20.03 -6.64
CA ASN A 113 -4.45 19.22 -5.78
C ASN A 113 -5.81 19.89 -5.58
N ILE A 114 -6.87 19.11 -5.75
CA ILE A 114 -8.24 19.48 -5.36
C ILE A 114 -8.53 18.73 -4.07
N TYR A 115 -8.90 19.48 -3.05
CA TYR A 115 -9.21 18.98 -1.73
C TYR A 115 -10.62 19.43 -1.35
N TRP A 116 -11.50 18.48 -1.12
CA TRP A 116 -12.83 18.73 -0.59
C TRP A 116 -13.00 18.00 0.72
N GLU A 117 -13.43 18.74 1.73
CA GLU A 117 -13.65 18.25 3.08
C GLU A 117 -15.04 18.65 3.54
N THR A 118 -15.77 17.72 4.07
CA THR A 118 -17.03 17.96 4.75
C THR A 118 -16.99 17.30 6.12
N SER A 119 -17.24 18.08 7.17
CA SER A 119 -17.26 17.59 8.54
C SER A 119 -18.54 17.98 9.24
N LEU A 120 -19.05 17.04 10.01
CA LEU A 120 -20.12 17.23 10.98
C LEU A 120 -19.53 16.97 12.36
N ASN A 121 -19.55 18.00 13.23
CA ASN A 121 -19.13 17.88 14.61
C ASN A 121 -20.34 18.23 15.48
N SER A 122 -20.63 17.39 16.44
CA SER A 122 -21.73 17.59 17.35
C SER A 122 -21.26 17.35 18.77
N TYR A 123 -21.81 18.09 19.69
CA TYR A 123 -21.64 17.83 21.10
C TYR A 123 -22.95 17.98 21.87
N ASP A 124 -23.09 17.19 22.90
CA ASP A 124 -24.14 17.27 23.89
C ASP A 124 -23.54 17.71 25.23
N ASP A 125 -23.95 18.87 25.75
CA ASP A 125 -23.67 19.26 27.13
C ASP A 125 -24.71 18.61 28.04
N LEU A 126 -24.29 17.58 28.74
CA LEU A 126 -25.19 16.80 29.60
C LEU A 126 -25.60 17.54 30.88
N TYR A 127 -24.88 18.60 31.27
CA TYR A 127 -25.22 19.42 32.44
C TYR A 127 -26.25 20.48 32.09
N ASN A 128 -26.00 21.28 31.04
CA ASN A 128 -26.90 22.35 30.61
C ASN A 128 -28.00 21.85 29.69
N LYS A 129 -27.93 20.58 29.23
CA LYS A 129 -28.83 19.96 28.23
C LYS A 129 -28.83 20.69 26.89
N ASP A 130 -27.71 21.34 26.56
CA ASP A 130 -27.51 22.02 25.32
C ASP A 130 -26.90 21.06 24.28
N ARG A 131 -27.40 21.17 23.04
CA ARG A 131 -26.87 20.44 21.90
C ARG A 131 -26.41 21.42 20.85
N SER A 132 -25.27 21.15 20.27
CA SER A 132 -24.77 21.90 19.13
C SER A 132 -24.30 20.93 18.05
N ALA A 133 -24.64 21.24 16.82
CA ALA A 133 -24.13 20.54 15.65
C ALA A 133 -23.60 21.58 14.67
N THR A 134 -22.37 21.36 14.23
CA THR A 134 -21.68 22.23 13.29
C THR A 134 -21.34 21.45 12.03
N PHE A 135 -21.85 21.91 10.91
CA PHE A 135 -21.56 21.36 9.59
C PHE A 135 -20.62 22.33 8.87
N ASN A 136 -19.46 21.82 8.46
CA ASN A 136 -18.48 22.60 7.71
C ASN A 136 -18.15 21.90 6.41
N THR A 137 -18.20 22.67 5.32
CA THR A 137 -17.73 22.23 4.02
C THR A 137 -16.65 23.16 3.50
N ARG A 138 -15.56 22.59 3.00
CA ARG A 138 -14.42 23.33 2.52
C ARG A 138 -13.92 22.74 1.21
N LEU A 139 -13.81 23.58 0.19
CA LEU A 139 -13.20 23.23 -1.08
C LEU A 139 -11.92 24.07 -1.25
N ARG A 140 -10.81 23.39 -1.56
CA ARG A 140 -9.54 24.04 -1.84
C ARG A 140 -8.98 23.53 -3.16
N LEU A 141 -8.50 24.45 -4.00
CA LEU A 141 -7.68 24.14 -5.15
C LEU A 141 -6.29 24.73 -4.92
N ARG A 142 -5.29 23.89 -4.98
CA ARG A 142 -3.90 24.29 -4.93
C ARG A 142 -3.23 23.91 -6.25
N GLN A 143 -2.66 24.90 -6.95
CA GLN A 143 -1.94 24.67 -8.20
C GLN A 143 -0.61 25.42 -8.14
N PRO A 144 0.53 24.71 -8.04
CA PRO A 144 1.86 25.30 -8.21
C PRO A 144 1.99 25.81 -9.64
N ILE A 145 2.28 27.09 -9.81
CA ILE A 145 2.34 27.72 -11.13
C ILE A 145 3.63 27.32 -11.85
N ASP A 146 4.74 27.18 -11.11
CA ASP A 146 6.04 26.70 -11.61
C ASP A 146 5.95 25.31 -12.24
N ALA A 147 5.11 24.43 -11.73
CA ALA A 147 4.89 23.10 -12.29
C ALA A 147 4.17 23.11 -13.65
N LEU A 148 3.55 24.21 -14.06
CA LEU A 148 2.92 24.35 -15.37
C LEU A 148 3.94 24.64 -16.48
N TYR A 149 4.99 25.39 -16.17
CA TYR A 149 5.98 25.87 -17.14
C TYR A 149 7.36 25.21 -16.98
N GLY A 150 7.63 24.62 -15.82
CA GLY A 150 8.91 24.03 -15.49
C GLY A 150 8.85 22.53 -15.21
N TYR A 151 9.63 22.09 -14.24
CA TYR A 151 9.69 20.70 -13.83
C TYR A 151 8.42 20.28 -13.12
N ASN A 152 7.82 19.19 -13.60
CA ASN A 152 6.64 18.59 -12.99
C ASN A 152 7.01 17.20 -12.45
N ALA A 153 7.10 17.06 -11.15
CA ALA A 153 7.48 15.82 -10.47
C ALA A 153 6.56 14.64 -10.79
N ILE A 154 5.25 14.88 -10.88
CA ILE A 154 4.25 13.83 -11.15
C ILE A 154 4.39 13.32 -12.58
N ARG A 155 4.49 14.22 -13.56
CA ARG A 155 4.73 13.82 -14.96
C ARG A 155 6.04 13.08 -15.13
N SER A 156 7.10 13.55 -14.45
CA SER A 156 8.41 12.92 -14.49
C SER A 156 8.37 11.52 -13.88
N SER A 157 7.78 11.37 -12.70
CA SER A 157 7.63 10.07 -12.03
C SER A 157 6.82 9.09 -12.87
N LEU A 158 5.68 9.50 -13.43
CA LEU A 158 4.86 8.66 -14.30
C LEU A 158 5.61 8.24 -15.57
N LYS A 159 6.33 9.19 -16.20
CA LYS A 159 7.16 8.91 -17.38
C LYS A 159 8.29 7.95 -17.05
N SER A 160 8.96 8.14 -15.91
CA SER A 160 10.05 7.24 -15.47
C SER A 160 9.54 5.83 -15.21
N ALA A 161 8.43 5.67 -14.50
CA ALA A 161 7.83 4.38 -14.24
C ALA A 161 7.41 3.65 -15.53
N ARG A 162 6.87 4.40 -16.51
CA ARG A 162 6.52 3.83 -17.81
C ARG A 162 7.75 3.38 -18.61
N LEU A 163 8.79 4.22 -18.64
CA LEU A 163 10.04 3.88 -19.34
C LEU A 163 10.75 2.69 -18.68
N ASP A 164 10.69 2.59 -17.38
CA ASP A 164 11.26 1.47 -16.63
C ASP A 164 10.53 0.16 -16.96
N TYR A 165 9.21 0.17 -16.95
CA TYR A 165 8.41 -0.98 -17.39
C TYR A 165 8.73 -1.40 -18.84
N GLU A 166 8.79 -0.44 -19.77
CA GLU A 166 9.11 -0.72 -21.18
C GLU A 166 10.54 -1.28 -21.34
N ARG A 167 11.51 -0.76 -20.56
CA ARG A 167 12.91 -1.24 -20.56
C ARG A 167 13.00 -2.66 -20.04
N THR A 168 12.39 -2.94 -18.90
CA THR A 168 12.39 -4.28 -18.28
C THR A 168 11.71 -5.30 -19.18
N ASN A 169 10.59 -4.95 -19.81
CA ASN A 169 9.90 -5.82 -20.78
C ASN A 169 10.79 -6.13 -22.00
N LYS A 170 11.53 -5.14 -22.51
CA LYS A 170 12.48 -5.37 -23.61
C LYS A 170 13.66 -6.25 -23.18
N SER A 171 14.13 -6.10 -21.93
CA SER A 171 15.20 -6.95 -21.41
C SER A 171 14.77 -8.40 -21.28
N LEU A 172 13.55 -8.64 -20.79
CA LEU A 172 12.97 -9.99 -20.72
C LEU A 172 12.89 -10.62 -22.13
N ARG A 173 12.35 -9.90 -23.12
CA ARG A 173 12.27 -10.40 -24.49
C ARG A 173 13.63 -10.67 -25.11
N ARG A 174 14.64 -9.86 -24.81
CA ARG A 174 16.01 -10.09 -25.27
C ARG A 174 16.57 -11.39 -24.71
N GLU A 175 16.36 -11.64 -23.43
CA GLU A 175 16.83 -12.86 -22.78
C GLU A 175 16.10 -14.10 -23.33
N GLU A 176 14.80 -13.99 -23.60
CA GLU A 176 14.04 -15.06 -24.28
C GLU A 176 14.59 -15.43 -25.65
N LEU A 177 15.18 -14.47 -26.38
CA LEU A 177 15.78 -14.70 -27.68
C LEU A 177 17.22 -15.24 -27.59
N ASN A 178 17.87 -15.09 -26.44
CA ASN A 178 19.23 -15.57 -26.20
C ASN A 178 19.29 -16.99 -25.62
N LEU A 179 18.16 -17.56 -25.24
CA LEU A 179 18.01 -18.96 -24.81
C LEU A 179 17.90 -19.90 -26.00
#